data_224e7ada470734027c857888bf957c12
#
_entry.id   224e7ada470734027c857888bf957c12
#
_cell.length_a   1.000
_cell.length_b   1.000
_cell.length_c   1.000
_cell.angle_alpha   90.00
_cell.angle_beta   90.00
_cell.angle_gamma   90.00
#
_symmetry.space_group_name_H-M   'P 1'
#
loop_
_entity.id
_entity.type
_entity.pdbx_description
1 polymer ?
#
loop_
_entity_poly.entity_id
_entity_poly.type
_entity_poly.pdbx_seq_one_letter_code
_entity_poly.pdbx_strand_id
1 'polypeptide(L)'
;MIHHQEHLFIIRKLGGSRNGHPVHSDMPAHRSPVHYFFFLASGTVLAEIGGRTYLIKEKELVVIPAGQVFSIKYFENSQGYMGGFHPRLFANENLLAKYDFLRVWGSPKIELDEISFSRQLPLFDRMYEEFSAGCRDLEIIRAYLSVVLAEADAIYRSTVREVSLHNNSLCSRFLDLLFSGDAKSQVRTSSEYAAALNITPNHLNKIVKGATGKSPSVWIEEAIIQRAKMLLSTTDLPLGEIAAMTGINDQSYFARKFKKHEGISPSEYRQKFK
;
A
#
# COMPACT_ATOMS: atom_id res chain seq x y z
N MET A 1 1.98 -25.22 10.64
CA MET A 1 1.19 -24.16 11.31
C MET A 1 2.17 -23.27 12.05
N ILE A 2 2.54 -22.14 11.47
CA ILE A 2 3.42 -21.15 12.12
C ILE A 2 2.48 -20.24 12.89
N HIS A 3 2.59 -20.26 14.22
CA HIS A 3 1.86 -19.36 15.10
C HIS A 3 2.07 -17.91 14.64
N HIS A 4 0.99 -17.24 14.22
CA HIS A 4 0.93 -15.81 14.00
C HIS A 4 0.98 -15.08 15.36
N GLN A 5 2.15 -15.04 15.99
CA GLN A 5 2.44 -13.89 16.83
C GLN A 5 2.55 -12.70 15.88
N GLU A 6 1.80 -11.65 16.17
CA GLU A 6 1.73 -10.41 15.38
C GLU A 6 3.11 -9.74 15.33
N HIS A 7 3.96 -10.17 14.41
CA HIS A 7 5.21 -9.46 14.14
C HIS A 7 4.86 -8.16 13.42
N LEU A 8 5.04 -7.03 14.11
CA LEU A 8 4.85 -5.71 13.53
C LEU A 8 5.81 -5.44 12.37
N PHE A 9 6.89 -6.21 12.30
CA PHE A 9 7.90 -6.15 11.25
C PHE A 9 8.49 -7.53 10.96
N ILE A 10 8.78 -7.81 9.71
CA ILE A 10 9.53 -8.99 9.25
C ILE A 10 10.40 -8.59 8.07
N ILE A 11 11.63 -9.11 8.02
CA ILE A 11 12.54 -8.95 6.88
C ILE A 11 13.32 -10.24 6.64
N ARG A 12 13.60 -10.53 5.37
CA ARG A 12 14.37 -11.70 4.93
C ARG A 12 15.30 -11.28 3.80
N LYS A 13 16.49 -11.90 3.74
CA LYS A 13 17.36 -11.81 2.56
C LYS A 13 16.81 -12.66 1.43
N LEU A 14 16.85 -12.12 0.22
CA LEU A 14 16.68 -12.83 -1.02
C LEU A 14 18.03 -13.43 -1.45
N GLY A 15 18.02 -14.56 -2.14
CA GLY A 15 19.27 -15.18 -2.66
C GLY A 15 19.95 -16.18 -1.74
N GLY A 16 19.40 -16.46 -0.55
CA GLY A 16 19.88 -17.56 0.29
C GLY A 16 19.45 -18.91 -0.27
N SER A 17 20.39 -19.83 -0.47
CA SER A 17 20.07 -21.25 -0.72
C SER A 17 19.99 -21.99 0.61
N ARG A 18 18.87 -22.64 0.90
CA ARG A 18 18.78 -23.64 1.97
C ARG A 18 18.90 -25.01 1.33
N ASN A 19 19.98 -25.75 1.62
CA ASN A 19 20.24 -27.11 1.12
C ASN A 19 20.24 -27.23 -0.43
N GLY A 20 20.76 -26.22 -1.15
CA GLY A 20 20.87 -26.27 -2.61
C GLY A 20 19.57 -25.99 -3.38
N HIS A 21 18.46 -25.73 -2.69
CA HIS A 21 17.20 -25.33 -3.33
C HIS A 21 16.98 -23.82 -3.18
N PRO A 22 16.50 -23.12 -4.23
CA PRO A 22 16.15 -21.71 -4.12
C PRO A 22 15.08 -21.55 -3.03
N VAL A 23 15.31 -20.62 -2.10
CA VAL A 23 14.45 -20.38 -0.93
C VAL A 23 13.10 -19.72 -1.33
N HIS A 24 12.88 -19.50 -2.60
CA HIS A 24 11.77 -18.74 -3.12
C HIS A 24 10.75 -19.63 -3.79
N SER A 25 9.68 -19.91 -3.07
CA SER A 25 8.46 -20.48 -3.65
C SER A 25 7.54 -19.36 -4.12
N ASP A 26 6.79 -19.63 -5.16
CA ASP A 26 5.69 -18.80 -5.61
C ASP A 26 4.78 -18.44 -4.43
N MET A 27 4.38 -17.17 -4.36
CA MET A 27 3.40 -16.72 -3.39
C MET A 27 2.05 -16.59 -4.11
N PRO A 28 1.06 -17.43 -3.77
CA PRO A 28 -0.25 -17.32 -4.38
C PRO A 28 -0.92 -15.98 -4.06
N ALA A 29 -1.88 -15.60 -4.87
CA ALA A 29 -2.61 -14.36 -4.68
C ALA A 29 -3.24 -14.32 -3.27
N HIS A 30 -2.88 -13.31 -2.51
CA HIS A 30 -3.40 -13.11 -1.17
C HIS A 30 -3.52 -11.62 -0.86
N ARG A 31 -4.33 -11.33 0.17
CA ARG A 31 -4.48 -10.00 0.72
C ARG A 31 -3.92 -9.99 2.13
N SER A 32 -3.05 -9.05 2.45
CA SER A 32 -2.39 -8.99 3.75
C SER A 32 -2.70 -7.69 4.49
N PRO A 33 -2.81 -7.72 5.82
CA PRO A 33 -2.98 -6.51 6.64
C PRO A 33 -1.70 -5.70 6.78
N VAL A 34 -0.55 -6.19 6.29
CA VAL A 34 0.74 -5.51 6.36
C VAL A 34 1.11 -4.91 5.00
N HIS A 35 1.89 -3.83 5.01
CA HIS A 35 2.62 -3.37 3.83
C HIS A 35 3.75 -4.35 3.54
N TYR A 36 3.93 -4.73 2.27
CA TYR A 36 5.08 -5.51 1.84
C TYR A 36 6.08 -4.65 1.12
N PHE A 37 7.36 -5.03 1.18
CA PHE A 37 8.39 -4.40 0.37
C PHE A 37 9.30 -5.45 -0.27
N PHE A 38 9.84 -5.08 -1.42
CA PHE A 38 10.94 -5.76 -2.12
C PHE A 38 11.99 -4.72 -2.44
N PHE A 39 13.22 -4.96 -2.02
CA PHE A 39 14.38 -4.16 -2.36
C PHE A 39 15.37 -5.07 -3.07
N LEU A 40 15.54 -4.89 -4.38
CA LEU A 40 16.34 -5.77 -5.22
C LEU A 40 17.73 -5.17 -5.48
N ALA A 41 18.77 -5.92 -5.08
CA ALA A 41 20.15 -5.61 -5.38
C ALA A 41 20.60 -6.24 -6.69
N SER A 42 20.06 -7.41 -7.06
CA SER A 42 20.27 -8.06 -8.36
C SER A 42 19.13 -9.01 -8.70
N GLY A 43 19.08 -9.46 -9.96
CA GLY A 43 18.07 -10.39 -10.46
C GLY A 43 16.72 -9.74 -10.75
N THR A 44 15.68 -10.59 -10.85
CA THR A 44 14.33 -10.15 -11.19
C THR A 44 13.27 -10.86 -10.37
N VAL A 45 12.14 -10.17 -10.12
CA VAL A 45 10.94 -10.76 -9.50
C VAL A 45 9.73 -10.41 -10.36
N LEU A 46 8.94 -11.40 -10.76
CA LEU A 46 7.67 -11.18 -11.42
C LEU A 46 6.54 -11.23 -10.40
N ALA A 47 5.87 -10.10 -10.24
CA ALA A 47 4.76 -9.93 -9.31
C ALA A 47 3.50 -9.47 -10.05
N GLU A 48 2.35 -9.91 -9.57
CA GLU A 48 1.06 -9.34 -9.93
C GLU A 48 0.52 -8.56 -8.74
N ILE A 49 0.28 -7.26 -8.90
CA ILE A 49 -0.15 -6.35 -7.83
C ILE A 49 -1.39 -5.60 -8.32
N GLY A 50 -2.51 -5.76 -7.62
CA GLY A 50 -3.76 -5.10 -7.98
C GLY A 50 -4.26 -5.44 -9.39
N GLY A 51 -3.99 -6.66 -9.88
CA GLY A 51 -4.36 -7.12 -11.22
C GLY A 51 -3.45 -6.59 -12.35
N ARG A 52 -2.29 -6.00 -12.02
CA ARG A 52 -1.27 -5.58 -12.99
C ARG A 52 0.01 -6.37 -12.75
N THR A 53 0.66 -6.78 -13.83
CA THR A 53 1.93 -7.50 -13.79
C THR A 53 3.10 -6.52 -13.77
N TYR A 54 4.03 -6.73 -12.85
CA TYR A 54 5.25 -5.94 -12.68
C TYR A 54 6.47 -6.85 -12.73
N LEU A 55 7.40 -6.53 -13.60
CA LEU A 55 8.75 -7.08 -13.56
C LEU A 55 9.61 -6.13 -12.71
N ILE A 56 9.97 -6.60 -11.52
CA ILE A 56 10.82 -5.88 -10.57
C ILE A 56 12.27 -6.26 -10.89
N LYS A 57 13.13 -5.27 -11.04
CA LYS A 57 14.52 -5.42 -11.44
C LYS A 57 15.48 -4.97 -10.35
N GLU A 58 16.77 -5.13 -10.61
CA GLU A 58 17.82 -4.58 -9.74
C GLU A 58 17.68 -3.07 -9.54
N LYS A 59 18.06 -2.60 -8.35
CA LYS A 59 17.94 -1.18 -7.93
C LYS A 59 16.49 -0.66 -7.94
N GLU A 60 15.54 -1.54 -7.73
CA GLU A 60 14.16 -1.16 -7.55
C GLU A 60 13.68 -1.46 -6.13
N LEU A 61 13.00 -0.50 -5.55
CA LEU A 61 12.19 -0.66 -4.34
C LEU A 61 10.73 -0.75 -4.74
N VAL A 62 10.07 -1.80 -4.31
CA VAL A 62 8.62 -1.96 -4.46
C VAL A 62 8.01 -1.97 -3.09
N VAL A 63 6.97 -1.15 -2.88
CA VAL A 63 6.17 -1.19 -1.65
C VAL A 63 4.71 -1.43 -2.00
N ILE A 64 4.17 -2.54 -1.51
CA ILE A 64 2.80 -2.96 -1.73
C ILE A 64 1.98 -2.56 -0.49
N PRO A 65 0.99 -1.67 -0.65
CA PRO A 65 0.16 -1.22 0.46
C PRO A 65 -0.60 -2.35 1.15
N ALA A 66 -0.78 -2.22 2.47
CA ALA A 66 -1.66 -3.12 3.23
C ALA A 66 -3.06 -3.17 2.61
N GLY A 67 -3.63 -4.36 2.53
CA GLY A 67 -4.93 -4.60 1.90
C GLY A 67 -4.93 -4.75 0.39
N GLN A 68 -3.80 -4.51 -0.28
CA GLN A 68 -3.66 -4.76 -1.70
C GLN A 68 -3.51 -6.27 -1.97
N VAL A 69 -4.22 -6.77 -2.99
CA VAL A 69 -4.04 -8.16 -3.45
C VAL A 69 -2.79 -8.22 -4.31
N PHE A 70 -1.92 -9.17 -4.02
CA PHE A 70 -0.74 -9.42 -4.83
C PHE A 70 -0.37 -10.92 -4.83
N SER A 71 0.42 -11.31 -5.83
CA SER A 71 1.04 -12.63 -5.93
C SER A 71 2.45 -12.49 -6.49
N ILE A 72 3.35 -13.39 -6.12
CA ILE A 72 4.66 -13.51 -6.73
C ILE A 72 4.63 -14.75 -7.62
N LYS A 73 4.99 -14.58 -8.88
CA LYS A 73 4.98 -15.66 -9.87
C LYS A 73 6.31 -16.41 -9.90
N TYR A 74 7.42 -15.66 -9.87
CA TYR A 74 8.76 -16.26 -9.76
C TYR A 74 9.80 -15.24 -9.27
N PHE A 75 10.91 -15.79 -8.82
CA PHE A 75 12.17 -15.11 -8.51
C PHE A 75 13.25 -15.67 -9.41
N GLU A 76 14.05 -14.82 -10.05
CA GLU A 76 15.13 -15.23 -10.92
C GLU A 76 16.44 -14.55 -10.49
N ASN A 77 17.40 -15.34 -9.97
CA ASN A 77 18.70 -14.87 -9.47
C ASN A 77 18.64 -13.67 -8.53
N SER A 78 17.51 -13.55 -7.80
CA SER A 78 17.17 -12.37 -7.01
C SER A 78 17.99 -12.31 -5.73
N GLN A 79 18.68 -11.18 -5.51
CA GLN A 79 19.35 -10.84 -4.26
C GLN A 79 18.79 -9.51 -3.73
N GLY A 80 18.84 -9.34 -2.42
CA GLY A 80 18.32 -8.14 -1.77
C GLY A 80 17.48 -8.50 -0.55
N TYR A 81 16.39 -7.76 -0.35
CA TYR A 81 15.53 -7.91 0.81
C TYR A 81 14.06 -7.97 0.42
N MET A 82 13.30 -8.79 1.13
CA MET A 82 11.86 -8.77 1.14
C MET A 82 11.33 -8.76 2.57
N GLY A 83 10.20 -8.16 2.78
CA GLY A 83 9.62 -8.12 4.11
C GLY A 83 8.27 -7.45 4.14
N GLY A 84 7.82 -7.19 5.36
CA GLY A 84 6.58 -6.48 5.58
C GLY A 84 6.56 -5.79 6.94
N PHE A 85 5.75 -4.75 7.03
CA PHE A 85 5.52 -4.02 8.26
C PHE A 85 4.03 -3.72 8.44
N HIS A 86 3.58 -3.89 9.67
CA HIS A 86 2.20 -3.58 10.02
C HIS A 86 2.01 -2.05 10.12
N PRO A 87 0.89 -1.48 9.63
CA PRO A 87 0.63 -0.05 9.79
C PRO A 87 0.75 0.46 11.24
N ARG A 88 0.47 -0.39 12.23
CA ARG A 88 0.63 -0.07 13.67
C ARG A 88 2.08 0.22 14.10
N LEU A 89 3.08 -0.18 13.33
CA LEU A 89 4.47 0.21 13.60
C LEU A 89 4.62 1.74 13.59
N PHE A 90 3.70 2.43 12.88
CA PHE A 90 3.61 3.88 12.78
C PHE A 90 2.31 4.40 13.41
N ALA A 91 1.96 3.90 14.60
CA ALA A 91 0.63 4.00 15.22
C ALA A 91 -0.03 5.40 15.22
N ASN A 92 0.76 6.47 15.18
CA ASN A 92 0.30 7.85 15.18
C ASN A 92 0.41 8.54 13.81
N GLU A 93 0.85 7.82 12.76
CA GLU A 93 1.07 8.39 11.43
C GLU A 93 0.17 7.72 10.40
N ASN A 94 -0.55 8.54 9.64
CA ASN A 94 -1.26 8.05 8.46
C ASN A 94 -0.28 7.96 7.28
N LEU A 95 0.40 6.83 7.13
CA LEU A 95 1.40 6.61 6.07
C LEU A 95 0.80 6.78 4.67
N LEU A 96 -0.47 6.41 4.47
CA LEU A 96 -1.14 6.57 3.18
C LEU A 96 -1.40 8.04 2.83
N ALA A 97 -1.55 8.91 3.82
CA ALA A 97 -1.64 10.35 3.61
C ALA A 97 -0.26 11.00 3.47
N LYS A 98 0.75 10.44 4.14
CA LYS A 98 2.11 10.98 4.17
C LYS A 98 2.90 10.66 2.90
N TYR A 99 2.75 9.46 2.34
CA TYR A 99 3.54 8.96 1.22
C TYR A 99 2.67 8.64 0.00
N ASP A 100 2.84 9.39 -1.07
CA ASP A 100 2.02 9.27 -2.27
C ASP A 100 2.16 7.93 -2.99
N PHE A 101 3.35 7.32 -2.97
CA PHE A 101 3.58 6.01 -3.59
C PHE A 101 2.86 4.85 -2.87
N LEU A 102 2.48 5.00 -1.60
CA LEU A 102 1.68 4.01 -0.87
C LEU A 102 0.19 4.06 -1.23
N ARG A 103 -0.23 5.04 -2.02
CA ARG A 103 -1.62 5.15 -2.45
C ARG A 103 -1.95 4.08 -3.49
N VAL A 104 -3.19 3.62 -3.51
CA VAL A 104 -3.65 2.50 -4.36
C VAL A 104 -3.45 2.74 -5.87
N TRP A 105 -3.33 4.00 -6.29
CA TRP A 105 -3.10 4.39 -7.70
C TRP A 105 -1.64 4.74 -8.00
N GLY A 106 -0.81 4.83 -6.99
CA GLY A 106 0.62 5.04 -7.16
C GLY A 106 1.25 3.85 -7.90
N SER A 107 2.38 4.07 -8.54
CA SER A 107 3.22 2.95 -8.95
C SER A 107 3.82 2.35 -7.69
N PRO A 108 3.65 1.05 -7.43
CA PRO A 108 4.30 0.42 -6.28
C PRO A 108 5.82 0.36 -6.45
N LYS A 109 6.31 0.65 -7.66
CA LYS A 109 7.70 0.49 -8.08
C LYS A 109 8.40 1.84 -8.13
N ILE A 110 9.56 1.93 -7.47
CA ILE A 110 10.44 3.09 -7.39
C ILE A 110 11.80 2.66 -7.90
N GLU A 111 12.24 3.29 -8.98
CA GLU A 111 13.57 3.07 -9.55
C GLU A 111 14.60 3.95 -8.80
N LEU A 112 15.67 3.33 -8.33
CA LEU A 112 16.73 3.99 -7.57
C LEU A 112 17.94 4.21 -8.46
N ASP A 113 18.47 5.43 -8.49
CA ASP A 113 19.78 5.67 -9.05
C ASP A 113 20.89 5.07 -8.17
N GLU A 114 22.13 5.05 -8.66
CA GLU A 114 23.29 4.49 -7.93
C GLU A 114 23.46 5.10 -6.54
N ILE A 115 23.24 6.40 -6.42
CA ILE A 115 23.44 7.15 -5.17
C ILE A 115 22.35 6.76 -4.17
N SER A 116 21.10 6.77 -4.59
CA SER A 116 19.95 6.40 -3.75
C SER A 116 20.01 4.93 -3.34
N PHE A 117 20.39 4.05 -4.27
CA PHE A 117 20.57 2.63 -3.98
C PHE A 117 21.69 2.41 -2.93
N SER A 118 22.86 3.04 -3.13
CA SER A 118 24.00 2.92 -2.20
C SER A 118 23.71 3.47 -0.80
N ARG A 119 22.80 4.43 -0.67
CA ARG A 119 22.35 4.96 0.62
C ARG A 119 21.34 4.06 1.32
N GLN A 120 20.44 3.45 0.56
CA GLN A 120 19.37 2.62 1.13
C GLN A 120 19.83 1.20 1.47
N LEU A 121 20.75 0.62 0.72
CA LEU A 121 21.25 -0.75 0.96
C LEU A 121 21.74 -0.95 2.41
N PRO A 122 22.58 -0.07 3.00
CA PRO A 122 23.00 -0.22 4.39
C PRO A 122 21.84 -0.15 5.40
N LEU A 123 20.77 0.59 5.10
CA LEU A 123 19.59 0.65 5.97
C LEU A 123 18.85 -0.68 6.00
N PHE A 124 18.72 -1.36 4.85
CA PHE A 124 18.17 -2.71 4.78
C PHE A 124 19.06 -3.73 5.45
N ASP A 125 20.41 -3.63 5.30
CA ASP A 125 21.36 -4.48 6.00
C ASP A 125 21.18 -4.35 7.52
N ARG A 126 21.12 -3.12 8.04
CA ARG A 126 20.93 -2.86 9.48
C ARG A 126 19.59 -3.36 9.98
N MET A 127 18.49 -3.11 9.26
CA MET A 127 17.19 -3.65 9.65
C MET A 127 17.18 -5.18 9.71
N TYR A 128 17.89 -5.83 8.77
CA TYR A 128 18.01 -7.28 8.76
C TYR A 128 18.86 -7.80 9.92
N GLU A 129 19.99 -7.16 10.24
CA GLU A 129 20.86 -7.49 11.36
C GLU A 129 20.10 -7.38 12.69
N GLU A 130 19.43 -6.25 12.94
CA GLU A 130 18.64 -6.00 14.14
C GLU A 130 17.51 -7.04 14.28
N PHE A 131 16.78 -7.30 13.21
CA PHE A 131 15.70 -8.30 13.22
C PHE A 131 16.24 -9.71 13.47
N SER A 132 17.37 -10.08 12.86
CA SER A 132 17.99 -11.41 12.99
C SER A 132 18.62 -11.63 14.36
N ALA A 133 19.11 -10.57 14.98
CA ALA A 133 19.61 -10.58 16.36
C ALA A 133 18.49 -10.68 17.42
N GLY A 134 17.23 -10.72 16.98
CA GLY A 134 16.08 -10.76 17.89
C GLY A 134 15.80 -9.41 18.55
N CYS A 135 16.09 -8.30 17.86
CA CYS A 135 15.85 -6.95 18.35
C CYS A 135 14.41 -6.82 18.83
N ARG A 136 14.26 -6.44 20.09
CA ARG A 136 12.96 -6.19 20.73
C ARG A 136 12.54 -4.72 20.63
N ASP A 137 13.48 -3.84 20.29
CA ASP A 137 13.22 -2.42 20.14
C ASP A 137 12.85 -2.07 18.70
N LEU A 138 11.55 -2.08 18.44
CA LEU A 138 10.99 -1.75 17.14
C LEU A 138 11.17 -0.27 16.77
N GLU A 139 11.57 0.60 17.70
CA GLU A 139 11.83 2.02 17.43
C GLU A 139 13.03 2.19 16.49
N ILE A 140 14.07 1.37 16.64
CA ILE A 140 15.25 1.39 15.75
C ILE A 140 14.82 0.99 14.33
N ILE A 141 14.09 -0.11 14.20
CA ILE A 141 13.57 -0.58 12.90
C ILE A 141 12.64 0.47 12.28
N ARG A 142 11.76 1.06 13.08
CA ARG A 142 10.86 2.13 12.65
C ARG A 142 11.64 3.35 12.13
N ALA A 143 12.72 3.73 12.81
CA ALA A 143 13.56 4.86 12.39
C ALA A 143 14.22 4.60 11.03
N TYR A 144 14.85 3.43 10.83
CA TYR A 144 15.42 3.06 9.52
C TYR A 144 14.37 3.01 8.42
N LEU A 145 13.24 2.38 8.70
CA LEU A 145 12.14 2.28 7.74
C LEU A 145 11.56 3.66 7.41
N SER A 146 11.48 4.58 8.38
CA SER A 146 11.05 5.96 8.15
C SER A 146 11.97 6.69 7.16
N VAL A 147 13.29 6.49 7.27
CA VAL A 147 14.27 7.05 6.32
C VAL A 147 14.06 6.47 4.93
N VAL A 148 13.97 5.14 4.81
CA VAL A 148 13.73 4.46 3.52
C VAL A 148 12.46 4.98 2.85
N LEU A 149 11.34 5.07 3.60
CA LEU A 149 10.07 5.55 3.05
C LEU A 149 10.13 7.03 2.66
N ALA A 150 10.82 7.87 3.43
CA ALA A 150 10.95 9.29 3.12
C ALA A 150 11.81 9.53 1.87
N GLU A 151 12.93 8.83 1.71
CA GLU A 151 13.76 8.90 0.51
C GLU A 151 13.03 8.36 -0.72
N ALA A 152 12.33 7.22 -0.57
CA ALA A 152 11.51 6.64 -1.61
C ALA A 152 10.43 7.62 -2.11
N ASP A 153 9.79 8.33 -1.19
CA ASP A 153 8.78 9.34 -1.53
C ASP A 153 9.38 10.57 -2.22
N ALA A 154 10.56 10.99 -1.82
CA ALA A 154 11.27 12.09 -2.50
C ALA A 154 11.59 11.73 -3.96
N ILE A 155 12.07 10.50 -4.22
CA ILE A 155 12.34 9.99 -5.57
C ILE A 155 11.03 9.86 -6.35
N TYR A 156 10.01 9.26 -5.76
CA TYR A 156 8.69 9.11 -6.38
C TYR A 156 8.10 10.45 -6.82
N ARG A 157 8.13 11.45 -5.94
CA ARG A 157 7.64 12.80 -6.25
C ARG A 157 8.43 13.48 -7.36
N SER A 158 9.75 13.30 -7.44
CA SER A 158 10.55 13.85 -8.52
C SER A 158 10.16 13.23 -9.86
N THR A 159 10.05 11.91 -9.91
CA THR A 159 9.64 11.16 -11.12
C THR A 159 8.22 11.52 -11.54
N VAL A 160 7.28 11.61 -10.59
CA VAL A 160 5.88 11.99 -10.88
C VAL A 160 5.79 13.46 -11.28
N ARG A 161 6.60 14.37 -10.74
CA ARG A 161 6.65 15.77 -11.20
C ARG A 161 7.10 15.88 -12.65
N GLU A 162 8.09 15.13 -13.07
CA GLU A 162 8.53 15.11 -14.47
C GLU A 162 7.44 14.60 -15.40
N VAL A 163 6.72 13.54 -15.00
CA VAL A 163 5.56 13.00 -15.73
C VAL A 163 4.34 13.93 -15.63
N SER A 164 4.15 14.59 -14.47
CA SER A 164 3.00 15.48 -14.21
C SER A 164 3.11 16.86 -14.86
N LEU A 165 4.30 17.31 -15.20
CA LEU A 165 4.46 18.49 -16.08
C LEU A 165 3.86 18.22 -17.48
N HIS A 166 3.71 16.93 -17.86
CA HIS A 166 2.98 16.49 -19.06
C HIS A 166 1.54 16.05 -18.79
N ASN A 167 1.15 15.75 -17.54
CA ASN A 167 -0.16 15.23 -17.20
C ASN A 167 -0.71 15.87 -15.91
N ASN A 168 -1.07 17.14 -15.97
CA ASN A 168 -2.02 17.73 -15.01
C ASN A 168 -3.42 17.15 -15.31
N SER A 169 -3.53 15.81 -15.30
CA SER A 169 -4.73 15.14 -15.76
C SER A 169 -5.82 15.28 -14.71
N LEU A 170 -7.02 15.60 -15.16
CA LEU A 170 -8.22 15.62 -14.32
C LEU A 170 -8.40 14.30 -13.53
N CYS A 171 -7.86 13.20 -14.08
CA CYS A 171 -7.82 11.90 -13.40
C CYS A 171 -6.96 11.94 -12.13
N SER A 172 -5.73 12.47 -12.20
CA SER A 172 -4.86 12.61 -11.02
C SER A 172 -5.51 13.50 -9.96
N ARG A 173 -6.07 14.65 -10.38
CA ARG A 173 -6.80 15.55 -9.47
C ARG A 173 -8.01 14.89 -8.81
N PHE A 174 -8.75 14.05 -9.54
CA PHE A 174 -9.84 13.26 -8.96
C PHE A 174 -9.33 12.30 -7.89
N LEU A 175 -8.28 11.54 -8.20
CA LEU A 175 -7.70 10.58 -7.27
C LEU A 175 -7.11 11.29 -6.03
N ASP A 176 -6.47 12.43 -6.22
CA ASP A 176 -5.98 13.27 -5.12
C ASP A 176 -7.11 13.73 -4.21
N LEU A 177 -8.19 14.27 -4.78
CA LEU A 177 -9.37 14.69 -4.00
C LEU A 177 -10.02 13.52 -3.26
N LEU A 178 -10.05 12.33 -3.88
CA LEU A 178 -10.65 11.13 -3.30
C LEU A 178 -9.85 10.62 -2.09
N PHE A 179 -8.53 10.71 -2.14
CA PHE A 179 -7.66 10.06 -1.15
C PHE A 179 -6.89 11.02 -0.23
N SER A 180 -6.81 12.32 -0.55
CA SER A 180 -6.15 13.33 0.29
C SER A 180 -7.02 13.87 1.43
N GLY A 181 -8.28 13.48 1.49
CA GLY A 181 -9.20 13.93 2.53
C GLY A 181 -8.75 13.54 3.94
N ASP A 182 -8.75 14.50 4.87
CA ASP A 182 -8.57 14.24 6.29
C ASP A 182 -9.51 13.15 6.78
N ALA A 183 -9.11 12.45 7.86
CA ALA A 183 -9.95 11.42 8.49
C ALA A 183 -11.39 11.90 8.83
N LYS A 184 -11.60 13.21 8.88
CA LYS A 184 -12.91 13.83 9.16
C LYS A 184 -13.73 14.20 7.91
N SER A 185 -13.14 14.22 6.70
CA SER A 185 -13.89 14.57 5.48
C SER A 185 -14.60 13.35 4.92
N GLN A 186 -15.91 13.40 4.74
CA GLN A 186 -16.69 12.30 4.15
C GLN A 186 -16.30 12.05 2.69
N VAL A 187 -16.33 10.79 2.27
CA VAL A 187 -16.17 10.44 0.85
C VAL A 187 -17.41 10.92 0.08
N ARG A 188 -17.18 11.65 -0.99
CA ARG A 188 -18.22 12.29 -1.81
C ARG A 188 -18.71 11.34 -2.90
N THR A 189 -19.84 11.69 -3.50
CA THR A 189 -20.36 11.01 -4.69
C THR A 189 -19.55 11.34 -5.96
N SER A 190 -19.68 10.54 -7.00
CA SER A 190 -19.06 10.83 -8.30
C SER A 190 -19.47 12.20 -8.88
N SER A 191 -20.71 12.61 -8.66
CA SER A 191 -21.21 13.91 -9.11
C SER A 191 -20.57 15.07 -8.33
N GLU A 192 -20.38 14.92 -7.02
CA GLU A 192 -19.72 15.94 -6.21
C GLU A 192 -18.23 16.08 -6.54
N TYR A 193 -17.54 14.96 -6.83
CA TYR A 193 -16.16 15.03 -7.33
C TYR A 193 -16.08 15.69 -8.71
N ALA A 194 -17.01 15.39 -9.61
CA ALA A 194 -17.09 16.04 -10.90
C ALA A 194 -17.29 17.54 -10.79
N ALA A 195 -18.22 17.96 -9.91
CA ALA A 195 -18.46 19.38 -9.60
C ALA A 195 -17.21 20.06 -9.02
N ALA A 196 -16.51 19.42 -8.07
CA ALA A 196 -15.28 19.95 -7.49
C ALA A 196 -14.13 20.12 -8.53
N LEU A 197 -14.19 19.36 -9.61
CA LEU A 197 -13.25 19.45 -10.74
C LEU A 197 -13.73 20.36 -11.89
N ASN A 198 -14.91 20.96 -11.76
CA ASN A 198 -15.58 21.78 -12.77
C ASN A 198 -15.81 21.01 -14.10
N ILE A 199 -16.22 19.74 -14.02
CA ILE A 199 -16.53 18.90 -15.17
C ILE A 199 -17.85 18.15 -14.96
N THR A 200 -18.38 17.57 -16.04
CA THR A 200 -19.58 16.71 -15.95
C THR A 200 -19.23 15.32 -15.41
N PRO A 201 -20.15 14.60 -14.73
CA PRO A 201 -19.95 13.22 -14.28
C PRO A 201 -19.59 12.26 -15.44
N ASN A 202 -20.16 12.46 -16.61
CA ASN A 202 -19.83 11.66 -17.81
C ASN A 202 -18.38 11.88 -18.28
N HIS A 203 -17.91 13.13 -18.22
CA HIS A 203 -16.53 13.46 -18.56
C HIS A 203 -15.55 12.87 -17.54
N LEU A 204 -15.86 12.97 -16.24
CA LEU A 204 -15.09 12.32 -15.18
C LEU A 204 -15.01 10.81 -15.42
N ASN A 205 -16.13 10.15 -15.72
CA ASN A 205 -16.17 8.72 -15.98
C ASN A 205 -15.29 8.33 -17.17
N LYS A 206 -15.36 9.08 -18.26
CA LYS A 206 -14.55 8.83 -19.48
C LYS A 206 -13.05 8.93 -19.17
N ILE A 207 -12.62 9.99 -18.47
CA ILE A 207 -11.22 10.25 -18.16
C ILE A 207 -10.69 9.19 -17.21
N VAL A 208 -11.37 8.97 -16.07
CA VAL A 208 -10.90 8.05 -15.04
C VAL A 208 -10.89 6.62 -15.57
N LYS A 209 -11.95 6.18 -16.25
CA LYS A 209 -12.00 4.83 -16.82
C LYS A 209 -10.97 4.64 -17.94
N GLY A 210 -10.74 5.66 -18.76
CA GLY A 210 -9.70 5.62 -19.81
C GLY A 210 -8.29 5.51 -19.24
N ALA A 211 -7.99 6.24 -18.16
CA ALA A 211 -6.66 6.27 -17.56
C ALA A 211 -6.38 5.06 -16.64
N THR A 212 -7.41 4.55 -15.93
CA THR A 212 -7.24 3.55 -14.88
C THR A 212 -7.89 2.20 -15.16
N GLY A 213 -8.71 2.10 -16.18
CA GLY A 213 -9.53 0.93 -16.45
C GLY A 213 -10.77 0.77 -15.56
N LYS A 214 -10.88 1.57 -14.47
CA LYS A 214 -11.97 1.52 -13.49
C LYS A 214 -12.81 2.80 -13.53
N SER A 215 -14.12 2.69 -13.26
CA SER A 215 -14.97 3.87 -13.17
C SER A 215 -14.71 4.64 -11.84
N PRO A 216 -15.06 5.94 -11.76
CA PRO A 216 -14.99 6.72 -10.53
C PRO A 216 -15.75 6.06 -9.37
N SER A 217 -16.90 5.45 -9.63
CA SER A 217 -17.69 4.78 -8.59
C SER A 217 -16.95 3.59 -7.97
N VAL A 218 -16.18 2.85 -8.74
CA VAL A 218 -15.34 1.74 -8.25
C VAL A 218 -14.23 2.29 -7.36
N TRP A 219 -13.59 3.38 -7.77
CA TRP A 219 -12.55 4.04 -6.97
C TRP A 219 -13.09 4.60 -5.65
N ILE A 220 -14.28 5.22 -5.69
CA ILE A 220 -14.99 5.73 -4.51
C ILE A 220 -15.30 4.57 -3.54
N GLU A 221 -15.77 3.44 -4.07
CA GLU A 221 -16.05 2.26 -3.25
C GLU A 221 -14.79 1.70 -2.59
N GLU A 222 -13.70 1.59 -3.34
CA GLU A 222 -12.41 1.17 -2.80
C GLU A 222 -11.91 2.14 -1.70
N ALA A 223 -12.04 3.45 -1.90
CA ALA A 223 -11.68 4.46 -0.90
C ALA A 223 -12.50 4.34 0.39
N ILE A 224 -13.81 4.13 0.27
CA ILE A 224 -14.70 3.89 1.42
C ILE A 224 -14.21 2.68 2.23
N ILE A 225 -13.94 1.57 1.56
CA ILE A 225 -13.51 0.33 2.23
C ILE A 225 -12.13 0.51 2.87
N GLN A 226 -11.17 1.12 2.19
CA GLN A 226 -9.85 1.38 2.76
C GLN A 226 -9.92 2.27 4.00
N ARG A 227 -10.73 3.32 3.94
CA ARG A 227 -10.97 4.19 5.10
C ARG A 227 -11.61 3.44 6.26
N ALA A 228 -12.63 2.62 5.97
CA ALA A 228 -13.27 1.79 6.98
C ALA A 228 -12.26 0.85 7.66
N LYS A 229 -11.40 0.20 6.89
CA LYS A 229 -10.35 -0.70 7.40
C LYS A 229 -9.39 0.02 8.33
N MET A 230 -8.93 1.20 7.93
CA MET A 230 -8.08 2.05 8.75
C MET A 230 -8.76 2.36 10.10
N LEU A 231 -9.98 2.89 10.06
CA LEU A 231 -10.72 3.26 11.28
C LEU A 231 -11.01 2.05 12.18
N LEU A 232 -11.36 0.91 11.59
CA LEU A 232 -11.61 -0.35 12.34
C LEU A 232 -10.37 -0.86 13.06
N SER A 233 -9.18 -0.73 12.46
CA SER A 233 -7.92 -1.24 13.02
C SER A 233 -7.23 -0.25 13.97
N THR A 234 -7.52 1.05 13.86
CA THR A 234 -6.81 2.10 14.63
C THR A 234 -7.64 2.79 15.70
N THR A 235 -8.97 2.58 15.70
CA THR A 235 -9.88 3.28 16.64
C THR A 235 -10.88 2.33 17.31
N ASP A 236 -11.46 2.80 18.43
CA ASP A 236 -12.56 2.14 19.15
C ASP A 236 -13.94 2.69 18.78
N LEU A 237 -14.03 3.52 17.73
CA LEU A 237 -15.26 4.14 17.32
C LEU A 237 -16.38 3.12 17.05
N PRO A 238 -17.63 3.40 17.44
CA PRO A 238 -18.79 2.59 17.08
C PRO A 238 -18.90 2.40 15.56
N LEU A 239 -19.41 1.24 15.13
CA LEU A 239 -19.56 0.97 13.70
C LEU A 239 -20.43 1.98 12.95
N GLY A 240 -21.43 2.54 13.63
CA GLY A 240 -22.27 3.61 13.07
C GLY A 240 -21.49 4.90 12.80
N GLU A 241 -20.56 5.27 13.69
CA GLU A 241 -19.70 6.43 13.49
C GLU A 241 -18.70 6.20 12.35
N ILE A 242 -18.10 4.99 12.29
CA ILE A 242 -17.23 4.63 11.17
C ILE A 242 -18.00 4.68 9.84
N ALA A 243 -19.22 4.16 9.81
CA ALA A 243 -20.06 4.22 8.62
C ALA A 243 -20.27 5.69 8.18
N ALA A 244 -20.71 6.55 9.11
CA ALA A 244 -20.92 7.98 8.85
C ALA A 244 -19.62 8.67 8.36
N MET A 245 -18.47 8.39 8.97
CA MET A 245 -17.19 8.94 8.55
C MET A 245 -16.74 8.46 7.15
N THR A 246 -17.25 7.33 6.69
CA THR A 246 -17.01 6.86 5.30
C THR A 246 -18.02 7.41 4.29
N GLY A 247 -18.99 8.22 4.74
CA GLY A 247 -20.06 8.77 3.90
C GLY A 247 -21.27 7.85 3.75
N ILE A 248 -21.40 6.81 4.58
CA ILE A 248 -22.52 5.88 4.59
C ILE A 248 -23.30 6.07 5.90
N ASN A 249 -24.48 6.67 5.85
CA ASN A 249 -25.28 6.94 7.05
C ASN A 249 -25.99 5.68 7.61
N ASP A 250 -26.23 4.67 6.77
CA ASP A 250 -26.88 3.42 7.20
C ASP A 250 -25.81 2.39 7.57
N GLN A 251 -25.71 2.09 8.88
CA GLN A 251 -24.78 1.11 9.43
C GLN A 251 -25.00 -0.29 8.85
N SER A 252 -26.25 -0.69 8.60
CA SER A 252 -26.56 -2.01 8.07
C SER A 252 -26.13 -2.14 6.60
N TYR A 253 -26.34 -1.08 5.82
CA TYR A 253 -25.84 -1.02 4.44
C TYR A 253 -24.30 -1.01 4.40
N PHE A 254 -23.67 -0.23 5.27
CA PHE A 254 -22.21 -0.23 5.44
C PHE A 254 -21.68 -1.64 5.74
N ALA A 255 -22.28 -2.34 6.72
CA ALA A 255 -21.83 -3.67 7.10
C ALA A 255 -21.96 -4.69 5.96
N ARG A 256 -23.07 -4.66 5.21
CA ARG A 256 -23.26 -5.51 4.03
C ARG A 256 -22.26 -5.20 2.93
N LYS A 257 -22.03 -3.91 2.65
CA LYS A 257 -21.08 -3.45 1.63
C LYS A 257 -19.65 -3.86 1.98
N PHE A 258 -19.25 -3.65 3.23
CA PHE A 258 -17.92 -4.04 3.73
C PHE A 258 -17.73 -5.57 3.64
N LYS A 259 -18.70 -6.35 4.12
CA LYS A 259 -18.65 -7.82 4.04
C LYS A 259 -18.61 -8.33 2.60
N LYS A 260 -19.35 -7.71 1.69
CA LYS A 260 -19.30 -8.05 0.24
C LYS A 260 -17.89 -7.85 -0.33
N HIS A 261 -17.18 -6.81 0.12
CA HIS A 261 -15.85 -6.45 -0.40
C HIS A 261 -14.71 -7.23 0.29
N GLU A 262 -14.77 -7.40 1.61
CA GLU A 262 -13.70 -8.00 2.41
C GLU A 262 -13.94 -9.48 2.77
N GLY A 263 -15.13 -10.01 2.50
CA GLY A 263 -15.52 -11.39 2.84
C GLY A 263 -15.93 -11.59 4.30
N ILE A 264 -15.60 -10.67 5.20
CA ILE A 264 -15.91 -10.71 6.64
C ILE A 264 -16.61 -9.42 7.06
N SER A 265 -17.36 -9.48 8.18
CA SER A 265 -18.05 -8.30 8.69
C SER A 265 -17.05 -7.26 9.28
N PRO A 266 -17.45 -5.98 9.41
CA PRO A 266 -16.64 -4.97 10.07
C PRO A 266 -16.24 -5.36 11.51
N SER A 267 -17.13 -6.01 12.26
CA SER A 267 -16.83 -6.45 13.62
C SER A 267 -15.78 -7.56 13.64
N GLU A 268 -15.90 -8.56 12.77
CA GLU A 268 -14.90 -9.63 12.60
C GLU A 268 -13.57 -9.05 12.13
N TYR A 269 -13.61 -8.08 11.23
CA TYR A 269 -12.40 -7.38 10.77
C TYR A 269 -11.69 -6.68 11.93
N ARG A 270 -12.43 -5.94 12.76
CA ARG A 270 -11.89 -5.28 13.96
C ARG A 270 -11.23 -6.28 14.91
N GLN A 271 -11.91 -7.38 15.24
CA GLN A 271 -11.35 -8.43 16.12
C GLN A 271 -10.07 -9.05 15.58
N LYS A 272 -9.98 -9.20 14.26
CA LYS A 272 -8.84 -9.85 13.61
C LYS A 272 -7.63 -8.92 13.46
N PHE A 273 -7.84 -7.61 13.31
CA PHE A 273 -6.79 -6.66 12.92
C PHE A 273 -6.58 -5.52 13.94
N LYS A 274 -7.22 -5.56 15.10
CA LYS A 274 -7.02 -4.71 16.26
C LYS A 274 -6.32 -5.45 17.37
#